data_8424a3261e2fe33c78fad1817f6f16b6
#
_entry.id   8424a3261e2fe33c78fad1817f6f16b6
#
_cell.length_a   1.000
_cell.length_b   1.000
_cell.length_c   1.000
_cell.angle_alpha   90.00
_cell.angle_beta   90.00
_cell.angle_gamma   90.00
#
_symmetry.space_group_name_H-M   'P 1'
#
loop_
_entity.id
_entity.type
_entity.pdbx_description
1 polymer ?
#
loop_
_entity_poly.entity_id
_entity_poly.type
_entity_poly.pdbx_seq_one_letter_code
_entity_poly.pdbx_strand_id
1 'polypeptide(L)'
;MAGSLCALYGHGLPYARRARTLAGVVLAMTAGLGAALVTASLTHFTAVLVAVGALLAAVQKAGCDATRIGPPGHVILTFVSSAALFAPQRLGQVPAHLALTLAAGAVAWLVCVGPALIRREGPERRAVARALVAAADRVADPGPRTHRAAAAAVHAAWQCLLASGRPTPVRRSLERLVAHAEAAVTPSDTAPEAEADRLRGLAAQTRGRGPVSVPPPPGSQGAYGTEYTELYGIDAERAALRDPGRRRAARRALLRSLGPGSPLLPVAVRTLIGCGLAGYLCAALGVGRPYWAIVTAASLYQANITLTWNRTLQRTLGNLLGVLVFAAVLPLSRTTPLALVLCCLFFGFAAEALITRNYWLGSVAVTPMALLVLEFGAPHPAGELIGDRVLDTVLGALAGFLAAALVTNRRAAGRVERALEATAKARTEAERAAGRPPAERARARRALTASLVELREAADTAVGEWWQRALPEQEVLAAEQAGHRTLTATAQRPGPAARAPETRRGTTVPAPSIGAE
;
A
#
# COMPACT_ATOMS: atom_id res chain seq x y z
N MET A 1 14.88 6.22 -19.04
CA MET A 1 14.84 5.16 -18.01
C MET A 1 14.30 5.67 -16.68
N ALA A 2 14.84 6.70 -16.03
CA ALA A 2 14.39 7.13 -14.70
C ALA A 2 12.87 7.36 -14.63
N GLY A 3 12.28 8.17 -15.52
CA GLY A 3 10.84 8.46 -15.51
C GLY A 3 9.93 7.25 -15.73
N SER A 4 10.37 6.24 -16.48
CA SER A 4 9.56 5.04 -16.72
C SER A 4 9.38 4.15 -15.48
N LEU A 5 10.26 4.24 -14.49
CA LEU A 5 10.16 3.49 -13.24
C LEU A 5 8.96 3.90 -12.37
N CYS A 6 8.29 5.02 -12.69
CA CYS A 6 7.02 5.38 -12.05
C CYS A 6 5.93 4.32 -12.27
N ALA A 7 6.02 3.52 -13.35
CA ALA A 7 5.06 2.45 -13.64
C ALA A 7 4.95 1.40 -12.53
N LEU A 8 6.00 1.24 -11.72
CA LEU A 8 6.06 0.29 -10.60
C LEU A 8 5.16 0.68 -9.42
N TYR A 9 4.52 1.86 -9.45
CA TYR A 9 3.71 2.37 -8.34
C TYR A 9 2.21 2.21 -8.55
N GLY A 10 1.48 2.06 -7.45
CA GLY A 10 0.02 2.22 -7.42
C GLY A 10 -0.81 1.14 -8.12
N HIS A 11 -0.31 -0.08 -8.28
CA HIS A 11 -1.02 -1.18 -8.99
C HIS A 11 -2.38 -1.54 -8.39
N GLY A 12 -2.58 -1.35 -7.09
CA GLY A 12 -3.84 -1.65 -6.39
C GLY A 12 -4.82 -0.47 -6.31
N LEU A 13 -4.45 0.71 -6.81
CA LEU A 13 -5.29 1.91 -6.69
C LEU A 13 -6.31 2.01 -7.83
N PRO A 14 -7.52 2.56 -7.58
CA PRO A 14 -8.44 2.96 -8.64
C PRO A 14 -7.77 3.91 -9.62
N TYR A 15 -8.09 3.82 -10.90
CA TYR A 15 -7.38 4.56 -11.95
C TYR A 15 -7.30 6.07 -11.70
N ALA A 16 -8.37 6.71 -11.23
CA ALA A 16 -8.37 8.14 -10.94
C ALA A 16 -7.41 8.52 -9.79
N ARG A 17 -7.24 7.66 -8.80
CA ARG A 17 -6.28 7.85 -7.71
C ARG A 17 -4.88 7.47 -8.18
N ARG A 18 -4.75 6.38 -8.95
CA ARG A 18 -3.49 5.96 -9.55
C ARG A 18 -2.88 7.05 -10.43
N ALA A 19 -3.68 7.69 -11.29
CA ALA A 19 -3.23 8.79 -12.14
C ALA A 19 -2.59 9.94 -11.34
N ARG A 20 -3.22 10.35 -10.24
CA ARG A 20 -2.71 11.41 -9.36
C ARG A 20 -1.46 10.97 -8.59
N THR A 21 -1.44 9.74 -8.12
CA THR A 21 -0.28 9.18 -7.40
C THR A 21 0.91 9.08 -8.34
N LEU A 22 0.74 8.57 -9.56
CA LEU A 22 1.83 8.46 -10.54
C LEU A 22 2.35 9.83 -10.97
N ALA A 23 1.47 10.81 -11.19
CA ALA A 23 1.91 12.18 -11.46
C ALA A 23 2.77 12.75 -10.31
N GLY A 24 2.34 12.54 -9.05
CA GLY A 24 3.12 12.91 -7.87
C GLY A 24 4.47 12.20 -7.79
N VAL A 25 4.53 10.91 -8.12
CA VAL A 25 5.77 10.11 -8.17
C VAL A 25 6.71 10.63 -9.25
N VAL A 26 6.20 10.92 -10.47
CA VAL A 26 7.00 11.49 -11.56
C VAL A 26 7.61 12.84 -11.14
N LEU A 27 6.81 13.71 -10.53
CA LEU A 27 7.29 15.00 -10.04
C LEU A 27 8.33 14.84 -8.92
N ALA A 28 8.11 13.96 -7.95
CA ALA A 28 9.06 13.69 -6.87
C ALA A 28 10.37 13.10 -7.40
N MET A 29 10.29 12.20 -8.38
CA MET A 29 11.44 11.60 -9.06
C MET A 29 12.23 12.65 -9.82
N THR A 30 11.56 13.52 -10.58
CA THR A 30 12.18 14.61 -11.34
C THR A 30 12.82 15.63 -10.40
N ALA A 31 12.17 15.97 -9.28
CA ALA A 31 12.73 16.90 -8.29
C ALA A 31 13.98 16.32 -7.59
N GLY A 32 13.92 15.03 -7.17
CA GLY A 32 15.07 14.34 -6.57
C GLY A 32 16.23 14.19 -7.53
N LEU A 33 15.94 13.84 -8.78
CA LEU A 33 16.95 13.79 -9.86
C LEU A 33 17.55 15.18 -10.12
N GLY A 34 16.71 16.22 -10.20
CA GLY A 34 17.17 17.59 -10.42
C GLY A 34 18.11 18.07 -9.32
N ALA A 35 17.75 17.85 -8.05
CA ALA A 35 18.62 18.16 -6.92
C ALA A 35 19.96 17.42 -7.01
N ALA A 36 19.93 16.13 -7.36
CA ALA A 36 21.13 15.31 -7.53
C ALA A 36 22.03 15.80 -8.67
N LEU A 37 21.46 16.06 -9.86
CA LEU A 37 22.22 16.53 -11.04
C LEU A 37 22.81 17.92 -10.82
N VAL A 38 22.07 18.85 -10.21
CA VAL A 38 22.60 20.18 -9.87
C VAL A 38 23.75 20.06 -8.89
N THR A 39 23.63 19.25 -7.84
CA THR A 39 24.72 19.02 -6.86
C THR A 39 25.94 18.43 -7.54
N ALA A 40 25.78 17.39 -8.37
CA ALA A 40 26.88 16.75 -9.11
C ALA A 40 27.56 17.71 -10.11
N SER A 41 26.84 18.71 -10.62
CA SER A 41 27.37 19.72 -11.52
C SER A 41 28.17 20.82 -10.78
N LEU A 42 27.86 21.05 -9.49
CA LEU A 42 28.47 22.11 -8.68
C LEU A 42 29.67 21.64 -7.87
N THR A 43 29.74 20.35 -7.54
CA THR A 43 30.82 19.80 -6.72
C THR A 43 31.12 18.34 -7.06
N HIS A 44 32.42 18.02 -6.98
CA HIS A 44 32.91 16.63 -7.09
C HIS A 44 33.42 16.10 -5.74
N PHE A 45 33.20 16.87 -4.66
CA PHE A 45 33.66 16.49 -3.33
C PHE A 45 32.80 15.37 -2.77
N THR A 46 33.31 14.14 -2.73
CA THR A 46 32.60 12.91 -2.37
C THR A 46 31.83 13.03 -1.06
N ALA A 47 32.39 13.72 -0.06
CA ALA A 47 31.72 13.91 1.22
C ALA A 47 30.42 14.70 1.09
N VAL A 48 30.36 15.73 0.24
CA VAL A 48 29.14 16.50 -0.03
C VAL A 48 28.13 15.65 -0.80
N LEU A 49 28.59 14.88 -1.79
CA LEU A 49 27.71 14.01 -2.57
C LEU A 49 27.04 12.94 -1.68
N VAL A 50 27.78 12.33 -0.75
CA VAL A 50 27.28 11.38 0.24
C VAL A 50 26.27 12.05 1.17
N ALA A 51 26.58 13.24 1.72
CA ALA A 51 25.68 13.98 2.60
C ALA A 51 24.35 14.31 1.92
N VAL A 52 24.40 14.82 0.69
CA VAL A 52 23.20 15.12 -0.11
C VAL A 52 22.43 13.84 -0.46
N GLY A 53 23.12 12.76 -0.82
CA GLY A 53 22.51 11.46 -1.09
C GLY A 53 21.75 10.90 0.11
N ALA A 54 22.34 10.97 1.31
CA ALA A 54 21.70 10.55 2.56
C ALA A 54 20.49 11.44 2.91
N LEU A 55 20.61 12.74 2.72
CA LEU A 55 19.51 13.69 2.94
C LEU A 55 18.34 13.43 1.98
N LEU A 56 18.61 13.26 0.68
CA LEU A 56 17.59 12.93 -0.31
C LEU A 56 16.90 11.61 0.02
N ALA A 57 17.65 10.57 0.41
CA ALA A 57 17.10 9.29 0.84
C ALA A 57 16.13 9.45 2.03
N ALA A 58 16.52 10.23 3.04
CA ALA A 58 15.71 10.48 4.22
C ALA A 58 14.42 11.27 3.90
N VAL A 59 14.52 12.32 3.07
CA VAL A 59 13.36 13.12 2.64
C VAL A 59 12.40 12.28 1.79
N GLN A 60 12.94 11.51 0.85
CA GLN A 60 12.14 10.62 0.00
C GLN A 60 11.44 9.52 0.84
N LYS A 61 12.14 8.94 1.82
CA LYS A 61 11.57 7.98 2.77
C LYS A 61 10.42 8.61 3.56
N ALA A 62 10.65 9.75 4.19
CA ALA A 62 9.63 10.47 4.95
C ALA A 62 8.42 10.85 4.07
N GLY A 63 8.65 11.32 2.86
CA GLY A 63 7.60 11.67 1.90
C GLY A 63 6.76 10.48 1.47
N CYS A 64 7.38 9.34 1.15
CA CYS A 64 6.69 8.11 0.78
C CYS A 64 5.87 7.54 1.95
N ASP A 65 6.42 7.53 3.16
CA ASP A 65 5.73 7.04 4.35
C ASP A 65 4.56 7.97 4.73
N ALA A 66 4.75 9.28 4.67
CA ALA A 66 3.71 10.27 4.94
C ALA A 66 2.53 10.18 3.96
N THR A 67 2.81 9.91 2.69
CA THR A 67 1.79 9.76 1.63
C THR A 67 1.23 8.35 1.55
N ARG A 68 1.78 7.41 2.34
CA ARG A 68 1.41 5.98 2.32
C ARG A 68 1.46 5.39 0.90
N ILE A 69 2.46 5.80 0.12
CA ILE A 69 2.73 5.19 -1.17
C ILE A 69 3.27 3.80 -0.91
N GLY A 70 2.53 2.78 -1.37
CA GLY A 70 2.91 1.38 -1.23
C GLY A 70 4.23 1.03 -1.97
N PRO A 71 4.63 -0.24 -1.92
CA PRO A 71 5.84 -0.69 -2.63
C PRO A 71 5.87 -0.22 -4.08
N PRO A 72 7.05 0.13 -4.62
CA PRO A 72 8.42 0.01 -4.06
C PRO A 72 8.85 1.15 -3.11
N GLY A 73 7.96 2.08 -2.75
CA GLY A 73 8.23 3.16 -1.82
C GLY A 73 9.33 4.13 -2.32
N HIS A 74 10.23 4.53 -1.43
CA HIS A 74 11.29 5.48 -1.74
C HIS A 74 12.51 4.87 -2.44
N VAL A 75 12.65 3.53 -2.46
CA VAL A 75 13.88 2.85 -2.90
C VAL A 75 14.28 3.23 -4.33
N ILE A 76 13.30 3.29 -5.24
CA ILE A 76 13.55 3.69 -6.64
C ILE A 76 13.93 5.17 -6.74
N LEU A 77 13.26 6.04 -5.97
CA LEU A 77 13.58 7.46 -5.93
C LEU A 77 15.02 7.67 -5.45
N THR A 78 15.39 6.98 -4.38
CA THR A 78 16.73 7.03 -3.81
C THR A 78 17.78 6.46 -4.78
N PHE A 79 17.46 5.35 -5.46
CA PHE A 79 18.36 4.79 -6.46
C PHE A 79 18.65 5.79 -7.59
N VAL A 80 17.62 6.39 -8.18
CA VAL A 80 17.75 7.33 -9.28
C VAL A 80 18.56 8.56 -8.86
N SER A 81 18.24 9.16 -7.70
CA SER A 81 18.95 10.34 -7.22
C SER A 81 20.39 10.03 -6.77
N SER A 82 20.61 8.91 -6.07
CA SER A 82 21.96 8.53 -5.63
C SER A 82 22.89 8.19 -6.81
N ALA A 83 22.39 7.46 -7.81
CA ALA A 83 23.17 7.16 -9.02
C ALA A 83 23.54 8.44 -9.80
N ALA A 84 22.61 9.40 -9.88
CA ALA A 84 22.83 10.67 -10.56
C ALA A 84 23.85 11.58 -9.85
N LEU A 85 23.96 11.51 -8.52
CA LEU A 85 24.94 12.27 -7.73
C LEU A 85 26.38 11.90 -8.08
N PHE A 86 26.67 10.66 -8.43
CA PHE A 86 28.02 10.17 -8.72
C PHE A 86 28.29 10.02 -10.22
N ALA A 87 27.34 10.44 -11.07
CA ALA A 87 27.55 10.48 -12.51
C ALA A 87 28.19 11.83 -12.92
N PRO A 88 29.21 11.85 -13.82
CA PRO A 88 29.77 13.10 -14.35
C PRO A 88 28.70 13.93 -15.04
N GLN A 89 28.52 15.18 -14.62
CA GLN A 89 27.45 16.05 -15.11
C GLN A 89 27.95 17.48 -15.37
N ARG A 90 27.29 18.15 -16.34
CA ARG A 90 27.45 19.58 -16.59
C ARG A 90 26.12 20.28 -16.38
N LEU A 91 26.11 21.46 -15.78
CA LEU A 91 24.90 22.20 -15.45
C LEU A 91 23.99 22.42 -16.67
N GLY A 92 24.57 22.69 -17.84
CA GLY A 92 23.82 22.87 -19.10
C GLY A 92 23.07 21.62 -19.58
N GLN A 93 23.42 20.43 -19.11
CA GLN A 93 22.73 19.16 -19.47
C GLN A 93 21.52 18.86 -18.59
N VAL A 94 21.43 19.50 -17.41
CA VAL A 94 20.37 19.23 -16.42
C VAL A 94 18.97 19.41 -17.01
N PRO A 95 18.64 20.52 -17.71
CA PRO A 95 17.30 20.70 -18.28
C PRO A 95 16.90 19.58 -19.25
N ALA A 96 17.83 19.13 -20.09
CA ALA A 96 17.57 18.04 -21.04
C ALA A 96 17.29 16.71 -20.33
N HIS A 97 18.05 16.37 -19.28
CA HIS A 97 17.83 15.16 -18.51
C HIS A 97 16.48 15.19 -17.76
N LEU A 98 16.08 16.35 -17.21
CA LEU A 98 14.77 16.53 -16.56
C LEU A 98 13.64 16.43 -17.57
N ALA A 99 13.77 17.03 -18.76
CA ALA A 99 12.80 16.94 -19.83
C ALA A 99 12.59 15.50 -20.31
N LEU A 100 13.68 14.74 -20.51
CA LEU A 100 13.62 13.32 -20.86
C LEU A 100 12.96 12.49 -19.76
N THR A 101 13.26 12.80 -18.50
CA THR A 101 12.64 12.09 -17.34
C THR A 101 11.13 12.36 -17.29
N LEU A 102 10.70 13.60 -17.49
CA LEU A 102 9.29 13.96 -17.55
C LEU A 102 8.59 13.31 -18.76
N ALA A 103 9.22 13.31 -19.93
CA ALA A 103 8.66 12.69 -21.13
C ALA A 103 8.49 11.17 -20.94
N ALA A 104 9.52 10.47 -20.45
CA ALA A 104 9.43 9.04 -20.13
C ALA A 104 8.39 8.75 -19.03
N GLY A 105 8.31 9.62 -18.02
CA GLY A 105 7.28 9.55 -16.97
C GLY A 105 5.86 9.74 -17.52
N ALA A 106 5.67 10.67 -18.45
CA ALA A 106 4.39 10.89 -19.12
C ALA A 106 3.95 9.68 -19.95
N VAL A 107 4.86 9.09 -20.72
CA VAL A 107 4.59 7.86 -21.48
C VAL A 107 4.21 6.72 -20.52
N ALA A 108 4.98 6.49 -19.46
CA ALA A 108 4.69 5.46 -18.47
C ALA A 108 3.35 5.72 -17.75
N TRP A 109 3.04 6.98 -17.46
CA TRP A 109 1.75 7.39 -16.90
C TRP A 109 0.59 7.03 -17.83
N LEU A 110 0.72 7.35 -19.13
CA LEU A 110 -0.27 7.00 -20.17
C LEU A 110 -0.49 5.49 -20.26
N VAL A 111 0.59 4.70 -20.29
CA VAL A 111 0.52 3.23 -20.32
C VAL A 111 -0.17 2.68 -19.06
N CYS A 112 0.12 3.23 -17.90
CA CYS A 112 -0.46 2.76 -16.64
C CYS A 112 -1.92 3.15 -16.42
N VAL A 113 -2.35 4.29 -16.99
CA VAL A 113 -3.72 4.81 -16.85
C VAL A 113 -4.58 4.43 -18.04
N GLY A 114 -3.98 4.23 -19.23
CA GLY A 114 -4.65 3.89 -20.48
C GLY A 114 -5.64 2.71 -20.38
N PRO A 115 -5.36 1.63 -19.63
CA PRO A 115 -6.33 0.55 -19.44
C PRO A 115 -7.66 0.99 -18.81
N ALA A 116 -7.73 2.18 -18.19
CA ALA A 116 -8.98 2.77 -17.71
C ALA A 116 -10.00 3.00 -18.84
N LEU A 117 -9.56 3.20 -20.09
CA LEU A 117 -10.42 3.38 -21.25
C LEU A 117 -11.16 2.07 -21.61
N ILE A 118 -10.51 0.93 -21.40
CA ILE A 118 -11.02 -0.40 -21.76
C ILE A 118 -11.65 -1.12 -20.57
N ARG A 119 -11.08 -0.95 -19.36
CA ARG A 119 -11.49 -1.64 -18.12
C ARG A 119 -11.62 -0.65 -16.97
N ARG A 120 -12.67 0.17 -17.00
CA ARG A 120 -12.87 1.31 -16.07
C ARG A 120 -12.83 0.91 -14.60
N GLU A 121 -13.32 -0.29 -14.23
CA GLU A 121 -13.41 -0.80 -12.85
C GLU A 121 -12.44 -1.97 -12.57
N GLY A 122 -11.35 -2.09 -13.33
CA GLY A 122 -10.40 -3.21 -13.19
C GLY A 122 -9.78 -3.37 -11.77
N PRO A 123 -9.25 -2.31 -11.16
CA PRO A 123 -8.72 -2.37 -9.80
C PRO A 123 -9.78 -2.68 -8.74
N GLU A 124 -10.97 -2.09 -8.87
CA GLU A 124 -12.11 -2.29 -7.97
C GLU A 124 -12.57 -3.76 -8.01
N ARG A 125 -12.74 -4.32 -9.21
CA ARG A 125 -13.10 -5.74 -9.39
C ARG A 125 -12.09 -6.69 -8.73
N ARG A 126 -10.78 -6.40 -8.84
CA ARG A 126 -9.74 -7.21 -8.19
C ARG A 126 -9.77 -7.10 -6.67
N ALA A 127 -10.05 -5.90 -6.13
CA ALA A 127 -10.16 -5.69 -4.69
C ALA A 127 -11.35 -6.46 -4.11
N VAL A 128 -12.51 -6.37 -4.77
CA VAL A 128 -13.73 -7.10 -4.37
C VAL A 128 -13.53 -8.61 -4.48
N ALA A 129 -12.93 -9.10 -5.57
CA ALA A 129 -12.65 -10.52 -5.72
C ALA A 129 -11.71 -11.07 -4.64
N ARG A 130 -10.74 -10.27 -4.18
CA ARG A 130 -9.87 -10.66 -3.05
C ARG A 130 -10.65 -10.71 -1.73
N ALA A 131 -11.56 -9.76 -1.50
CA ALA A 131 -12.42 -9.77 -0.32
C ALA A 131 -13.32 -11.02 -0.28
N LEU A 132 -13.92 -11.38 -1.43
CA LEU A 132 -14.73 -12.59 -1.56
C LEU A 132 -13.93 -13.89 -1.32
N VAL A 133 -12.70 -13.98 -1.85
CA VAL A 133 -11.83 -15.15 -1.58
C VAL A 133 -11.47 -15.23 -0.10
N ALA A 134 -11.06 -14.13 0.50
CA ALA A 134 -10.71 -14.11 1.93
C ALA A 134 -11.92 -14.42 2.83
N ALA A 135 -13.13 -14.00 2.45
CA ALA A 135 -14.36 -14.39 3.13
C ALA A 135 -14.64 -15.89 2.96
N ALA A 136 -14.44 -16.46 1.76
CA ALA A 136 -14.56 -17.89 1.51
C ALA A 136 -13.60 -18.72 2.37
N ASP A 137 -12.34 -18.29 2.45
CA ASP A 137 -11.34 -18.96 3.29
C ASP A 137 -11.68 -18.88 4.78
N ARG A 138 -12.30 -17.77 5.23
CA ARG A 138 -12.80 -17.63 6.60
C ARG A 138 -13.98 -18.56 6.89
N VAL A 139 -14.86 -18.76 5.91
CA VAL A 139 -16.02 -19.66 6.04
C VAL A 139 -15.55 -21.12 6.07
N ALA A 140 -14.61 -21.48 5.19
CA ALA A 140 -14.06 -22.83 5.11
C ALA A 140 -13.19 -23.22 6.32
N ASP A 141 -12.39 -22.27 6.84
CA ASP A 141 -11.49 -22.46 7.98
C ASP A 141 -11.72 -21.35 9.02
N PRO A 142 -12.62 -21.56 9.99
CA PRO A 142 -12.95 -20.60 11.03
C PRO A 142 -11.82 -20.42 12.04
N GLY A 143 -10.81 -19.60 11.72
CA GLY A 143 -9.68 -19.30 12.61
C GLY A 143 -9.43 -17.80 12.80
N PRO A 144 -8.62 -17.41 13.82
CA PRO A 144 -8.28 -16.00 14.04
C PRO A 144 -7.47 -15.38 12.89
N ARG A 145 -6.67 -16.18 12.18
CA ARG A 145 -5.86 -15.74 11.03
C ARG A 145 -6.75 -15.43 9.82
N THR A 146 -7.65 -16.34 9.48
CA THR A 146 -8.59 -16.20 8.35
C THR A 146 -9.57 -15.07 8.60
N HIS A 147 -10.04 -14.91 9.85
CA HIS A 147 -10.91 -13.80 10.23
C HIS A 147 -10.22 -12.44 10.02
N ARG A 148 -8.98 -12.29 10.49
CA ARG A 148 -8.19 -11.06 10.30
C ARG A 148 -7.92 -10.79 8.82
N ALA A 149 -7.56 -11.79 8.05
CA ALA A 149 -7.32 -11.68 6.61
C ALA A 149 -8.59 -11.23 5.88
N ALA A 150 -9.75 -11.79 6.20
CA ALA A 150 -11.03 -11.41 5.63
C ALA A 150 -11.42 -9.97 5.99
N ALA A 151 -11.31 -9.58 7.26
CA ALA A 151 -11.57 -8.21 7.70
C ALA A 151 -10.67 -7.19 7.00
N ALA A 152 -9.37 -7.48 6.87
CA ALA A 152 -8.43 -6.62 6.16
C ALA A 152 -8.75 -6.51 4.66
N ALA A 153 -9.11 -7.63 4.00
CA ALA A 153 -9.47 -7.65 2.59
C ALA A 153 -10.77 -6.90 2.30
N VAL A 154 -11.80 -7.07 3.14
CA VAL A 154 -13.07 -6.32 3.08
C VAL A 154 -12.82 -4.83 3.29
N HIS A 155 -12.02 -4.46 4.31
CA HIS A 155 -11.65 -3.07 4.53
C HIS A 155 -10.92 -2.46 3.33
N ALA A 156 -9.95 -3.17 2.75
CA ALA A 156 -9.23 -2.73 1.56
C ALA A 156 -10.16 -2.56 0.34
N ALA A 157 -11.15 -3.44 0.16
CA ALA A 157 -12.14 -3.33 -0.90
C ALA A 157 -13.02 -2.09 -0.71
N TRP A 158 -13.51 -1.81 0.50
CA TRP A 158 -14.24 -0.58 0.81
C TRP A 158 -13.41 0.67 0.56
N GLN A 159 -12.14 0.70 0.99
CA GLN A 159 -11.23 1.83 0.72
C GLN A 159 -11.03 2.05 -0.77
N CYS A 160 -10.92 0.98 -1.56
CA CYS A 160 -10.80 1.06 -3.01
C CYS A 160 -12.08 1.65 -3.64
N LEU A 161 -13.26 1.17 -3.27
CA LEU A 161 -14.56 1.63 -3.79
C LEU A 161 -14.88 3.07 -3.39
N LEU A 162 -14.61 3.45 -2.14
CA LEU A 162 -14.79 4.82 -1.65
C LEU A 162 -13.84 5.82 -2.31
N ALA A 163 -12.61 5.38 -2.62
CA ALA A 163 -11.62 6.20 -3.35
C ALA A 163 -11.92 6.34 -4.84
N SER A 164 -12.82 5.50 -5.38
CA SER A 164 -13.26 5.53 -6.77
C SER A 164 -14.12 6.75 -7.06
N GLY A 165 -14.27 7.11 -8.33
CA GLY A 165 -15.06 8.26 -8.76
C GLY A 165 -16.56 8.16 -8.43
N ARG A 166 -17.43 8.74 -9.29
CA ARG A 166 -18.88 8.67 -9.14
C ARG A 166 -19.37 7.23 -9.19
N PRO A 167 -20.44 6.86 -8.45
CA PRO A 167 -21.03 5.54 -8.51
C PRO A 167 -21.54 5.24 -9.93
N THR A 168 -21.11 4.09 -10.48
CA THR A 168 -21.68 3.51 -11.71
C THR A 168 -22.53 2.32 -11.33
N PRO A 169 -23.43 1.83 -12.20
CA PRO A 169 -24.20 0.59 -11.92
C PRO A 169 -23.27 -0.58 -11.54
N VAL A 170 -22.15 -0.74 -12.23
CA VAL A 170 -21.16 -1.78 -11.92
C VAL A 170 -20.54 -1.59 -10.53
N ARG A 171 -20.18 -0.35 -10.16
CA ARG A 171 -19.66 -0.08 -8.81
C ARG A 171 -20.67 -0.36 -7.73
N ARG A 172 -21.96 -0.07 -7.96
CA ARG A 172 -23.04 -0.44 -7.03
C ARG A 172 -23.13 -1.96 -6.85
N SER A 173 -23.02 -2.72 -7.95
CA SER A 173 -22.96 -4.19 -7.86
C SER A 173 -21.73 -4.67 -7.07
N LEU A 174 -20.56 -4.04 -7.28
CA LEU A 174 -19.36 -4.35 -6.52
C LEU A 174 -19.49 -4.00 -5.03
N GLU A 175 -20.14 -2.88 -4.68
CA GLU A 175 -20.46 -2.48 -3.30
C GLU A 175 -21.33 -3.54 -2.61
N ARG A 176 -22.35 -4.05 -3.32
CA ARG A 176 -23.22 -5.13 -2.83
C ARG A 176 -22.45 -6.43 -2.58
N LEU A 177 -21.51 -6.77 -3.47
CA LEU A 177 -20.65 -7.95 -3.27
C LEU A 177 -19.71 -7.81 -2.07
N VAL A 178 -19.20 -6.61 -1.80
CA VAL A 178 -18.39 -6.39 -0.58
C VAL A 178 -19.24 -6.49 0.67
N ALA A 179 -20.48 -5.93 0.65
CA ALA A 179 -21.42 -6.10 1.74
C ALA A 179 -21.77 -7.58 1.98
N HIS A 180 -21.92 -8.36 0.90
CA HIS A 180 -22.13 -9.80 0.99
C HIS A 180 -20.92 -10.53 1.59
N ALA A 181 -19.69 -10.20 1.16
CA ALA A 181 -18.47 -10.73 1.75
C ALA A 181 -18.33 -10.35 3.24
N GLU A 182 -18.71 -9.13 3.62
CA GLU A 182 -18.72 -8.67 5.02
C GLU A 182 -19.73 -9.47 5.88
N ALA A 183 -20.91 -9.73 5.35
CA ALA A 183 -21.91 -10.55 6.02
C ALA A 183 -21.46 -12.00 6.20
N ALA A 184 -20.80 -12.59 5.19
CA ALA A 184 -20.29 -13.96 5.24
C ALA A 184 -19.13 -14.17 6.24
N VAL A 185 -18.46 -13.12 6.69
CA VAL A 185 -17.45 -13.19 7.77
C VAL A 185 -18.11 -13.49 9.12
N THR A 186 -19.41 -13.22 9.28
CA THR A 186 -20.20 -13.53 10.47
C THR A 186 -20.66 -14.99 10.42
N PRO A 187 -20.67 -15.76 11.53
CA PRO A 187 -21.18 -17.13 11.54
C PRO A 187 -22.61 -17.21 11.00
N SER A 188 -22.87 -18.14 10.09
CA SER A 188 -24.16 -18.40 9.47
C SER A 188 -24.53 -19.88 9.62
N ASP A 189 -25.83 -20.20 9.63
CA ASP A 189 -26.36 -21.57 9.71
C ASP A 189 -26.27 -22.35 8.39
N THR A 190 -25.73 -21.75 7.33
CA THR A 190 -25.53 -22.39 6.02
C THR A 190 -24.34 -23.36 6.05
N ALA A 191 -24.41 -24.44 5.26
CA ALA A 191 -23.31 -25.39 5.10
C ALA A 191 -22.01 -24.67 4.66
N PRO A 192 -20.92 -24.71 5.47
CA PRO A 192 -19.76 -23.84 5.26
C PRO A 192 -19.07 -24.03 3.91
N GLU A 193 -19.00 -25.27 3.44
CA GLU A 193 -18.33 -25.61 2.17
C GLU A 193 -19.08 -25.03 0.96
N ALA A 194 -20.41 -25.18 0.92
CA ALA A 194 -21.23 -24.68 -0.18
C ALA A 194 -21.18 -23.14 -0.26
N GLU A 195 -21.18 -22.44 0.87
CA GLU A 195 -21.06 -20.98 0.90
C GLU A 195 -19.64 -20.52 0.50
N ALA A 196 -18.60 -21.22 0.94
CA ALA A 196 -17.22 -20.94 0.53
C ALA A 196 -17.05 -21.09 -0.99
N ASP A 197 -17.58 -22.15 -1.59
CA ASP A 197 -17.50 -22.36 -3.04
C ASP A 197 -18.32 -21.33 -3.82
N ARG A 198 -19.47 -20.95 -3.30
CA ARG A 198 -20.28 -19.85 -3.87
C ARG A 198 -19.51 -18.53 -3.88
N LEU A 199 -18.85 -18.18 -2.78
CA LEU A 199 -18.03 -16.97 -2.68
C LEU A 199 -16.83 -17.01 -3.65
N ARG A 200 -16.18 -18.18 -3.81
CA ARG A 200 -15.10 -18.38 -4.80
C ARG A 200 -15.62 -18.22 -6.22
N GLY A 201 -16.82 -18.75 -6.52
CA GLY A 201 -17.47 -18.59 -7.82
C GLY A 201 -17.76 -17.12 -8.13
N LEU A 202 -18.32 -16.37 -7.17
CA LEU A 202 -18.55 -14.93 -7.30
C LEU A 202 -17.24 -14.15 -7.50
N ALA A 203 -16.16 -14.54 -6.81
CA ALA A 203 -14.85 -13.93 -6.99
C ALA A 203 -14.29 -14.15 -8.40
N ALA A 204 -14.45 -15.35 -8.95
CA ALA A 204 -14.03 -15.67 -10.31
C ALA A 204 -14.81 -14.85 -11.36
N GLN A 205 -16.14 -14.77 -11.24
CA GLN A 205 -16.98 -13.95 -12.10
C GLN A 205 -16.62 -12.45 -12.00
N THR A 206 -16.36 -11.96 -10.79
CA THR A 206 -15.99 -10.55 -10.56
C THR A 206 -14.68 -10.17 -11.24
N ARG A 207 -13.72 -11.09 -11.37
CA ARG A 207 -12.46 -10.87 -12.11
C ARG A 207 -12.66 -10.78 -13.62
N GLY A 208 -13.74 -11.33 -14.13
CA GLY A 208 -14.10 -11.33 -15.54
C GLY A 208 -14.47 -9.95 -16.08
N ARG A 209 -14.80 -9.89 -17.40
CA ARG A 209 -15.28 -8.68 -18.10
C ARG A 209 -16.81 -8.61 -18.15
N GLY A 210 -17.50 -9.69 -17.81
CA GLY A 210 -18.95 -9.80 -17.87
C GLY A 210 -19.68 -8.93 -16.84
N PRO A 211 -21.01 -8.93 -16.92
CA PRO A 211 -21.87 -8.31 -15.91
C PRO A 211 -21.56 -8.92 -14.55
N VAL A 212 -21.63 -8.08 -13.51
CA VAL A 212 -21.43 -8.53 -12.14
C VAL A 212 -22.74 -9.10 -11.63
N SER A 213 -22.80 -10.41 -11.44
CA SER A 213 -23.94 -11.06 -10.81
C SER A 213 -23.90 -10.77 -9.31
N VAL A 214 -25.02 -10.30 -8.77
CA VAL A 214 -25.17 -10.01 -7.35
C VAL A 214 -26.22 -10.96 -6.79
N PRO A 215 -25.90 -11.80 -5.81
CA PRO A 215 -26.89 -12.65 -5.18
C PRO A 215 -27.92 -11.78 -4.43
N PRO A 216 -29.18 -12.26 -4.29
CA PRO A 216 -30.16 -11.57 -3.47
C PRO A 216 -29.68 -11.51 -2.01
N PRO A 217 -30.08 -10.47 -1.24
CA PRO A 217 -29.72 -10.39 0.16
C PRO A 217 -30.25 -11.59 0.95
N PRO A 218 -29.51 -12.08 1.96
CA PRO A 218 -29.98 -13.16 2.82
C PRO A 218 -31.31 -12.77 3.48
N GLY A 219 -32.32 -13.63 3.40
CA GLY A 219 -33.67 -13.39 3.98
C GLY A 219 -34.65 -12.61 3.11
N SER A 220 -34.35 -12.30 1.85
CA SER A 220 -35.19 -11.52 0.95
C SER A 220 -36.19 -12.35 0.12
N GLN A 221 -36.57 -13.54 0.55
CA GLN A 221 -37.65 -14.29 -0.12
C GLN A 221 -38.96 -13.49 -0.01
N GLY A 222 -39.28 -12.73 -1.05
CA GLY A 222 -40.62 -12.15 -1.23
C GLY A 222 -40.74 -10.62 -1.32
N ALA A 223 -39.66 -9.82 -1.17
CA ALA A 223 -39.77 -8.37 -1.31
C ALA A 223 -38.90 -7.86 -2.44
N TYR A 224 -39.49 -7.59 -3.59
CA TYR A 224 -38.93 -6.71 -4.61
C TYR A 224 -38.73 -5.33 -3.97
N GLY A 225 -37.47 -4.94 -3.66
CA GLY A 225 -37.18 -3.59 -3.20
C GLY A 225 -36.34 -3.44 -1.93
N THR A 226 -35.86 -4.50 -1.29
CA THR A 226 -34.94 -4.36 -0.17
C THR A 226 -33.58 -3.91 -0.70
N GLU A 227 -33.33 -2.58 -0.65
CA GLU A 227 -31.98 -2.04 -0.75
C GLU A 227 -31.12 -2.71 0.31
N TYR A 228 -29.87 -3.06 -0.06
CA TYR A 228 -28.90 -3.54 0.90
C TYR A 228 -28.70 -2.49 2.00
N THR A 229 -29.14 -2.80 3.20
CA THR A 229 -29.10 -1.87 4.34
C THR A 229 -27.67 -1.45 4.67
N GLU A 230 -26.69 -2.30 4.34
CA GLU A 230 -25.26 -2.03 4.50
C GLU A 230 -24.74 -0.94 3.55
N LEU A 231 -25.45 -0.66 2.45
CA LEU A 231 -25.09 0.42 1.51
C LEU A 231 -25.59 1.79 1.94
N TYR A 232 -26.49 1.85 2.93
CA TYR A 232 -26.92 3.14 3.45
C TYR A 232 -25.75 3.95 3.99
N GLY A 233 -25.68 5.21 3.63
CA GLY A 233 -24.65 6.14 4.06
C GLY A 233 -23.34 6.09 3.27
N ILE A 234 -23.11 5.15 2.35
CA ILE A 234 -21.88 5.10 1.53
C ILE A 234 -21.74 6.35 0.67
N ASP A 235 -22.82 6.88 0.12
CA ASP A 235 -22.76 8.10 -0.68
C ASP A 235 -22.44 9.33 0.18
N ALA A 236 -22.99 9.40 1.40
CA ALA A 236 -22.64 10.44 2.36
C ALA A 236 -21.16 10.33 2.80
N GLU A 237 -20.66 9.12 3.04
CA GLU A 237 -19.26 8.88 3.37
C GLU A 237 -18.34 9.24 2.20
N ARG A 238 -18.73 8.90 0.98
CA ARG A 238 -18.03 9.29 -0.26
C ARG A 238 -18.03 10.81 -0.46
N ALA A 239 -19.14 11.49 -0.18
CA ALA A 239 -19.24 12.95 -0.20
C ALA A 239 -18.33 13.58 0.85
N ALA A 240 -18.33 13.06 2.08
CA ALA A 240 -17.44 13.53 3.16
C ALA A 240 -15.94 13.38 2.83
N LEU A 241 -15.54 12.34 2.10
CA LEU A 241 -14.16 12.18 1.62
C LEU A 241 -13.77 13.21 0.53
N ARG A 242 -14.76 13.80 -0.15
CA ARG A 242 -14.57 14.83 -1.18
C ARG A 242 -14.63 16.25 -0.61
N ASP A 243 -15.05 16.40 0.62
CA ASP A 243 -15.15 17.71 1.27
C ASP A 243 -13.82 18.46 1.22
N PRO A 244 -13.78 19.70 0.70
CA PRO A 244 -12.58 20.53 0.65
C PRO A 244 -11.99 20.83 2.02
N GLY A 245 -12.83 20.98 3.06
CA GLY A 245 -12.39 21.19 4.43
C GLY A 245 -11.59 20.00 4.96
N ARG A 246 -12.09 18.79 4.72
CA ARG A 246 -11.41 17.54 5.10
C ARG A 246 -10.10 17.33 4.32
N ARG A 247 -10.06 17.72 3.05
CA ARG A 247 -8.81 17.69 2.25
C ARG A 247 -7.76 18.68 2.78
N ARG A 248 -8.17 19.89 3.19
CA ARG A 248 -7.28 20.87 3.84
C ARG A 248 -6.78 20.36 5.18
N ALA A 249 -7.65 19.75 5.98
CA ALA A 249 -7.27 19.14 7.25
C ALA A 249 -6.28 17.98 7.05
N ALA A 250 -6.51 17.09 6.06
CA ALA A 250 -5.60 16.02 5.69
C ALA A 250 -4.23 16.56 5.23
N ARG A 251 -4.21 17.63 4.43
CA ARG A 251 -2.96 18.30 4.02
C ARG A 251 -2.22 18.91 5.20
N ARG A 252 -2.92 19.55 6.14
CA ARG A 252 -2.31 20.05 7.38
C ARG A 252 -1.78 18.91 8.26
N ALA A 253 -2.49 17.79 8.33
CA ALA A 253 -2.03 16.59 9.05
C ALA A 253 -0.77 16.01 8.39
N LEU A 254 -0.71 15.97 7.05
CA LEU A 254 0.47 15.56 6.30
C LEU A 254 1.67 16.48 6.60
N LEU A 255 1.49 17.79 6.56
CA LEU A 255 2.56 18.74 6.90
C LEU A 255 3.02 18.58 8.36
N ARG A 256 2.10 18.39 9.30
CA ARG A 256 2.44 18.10 10.70
C ARG A 256 3.17 16.75 10.87
N SER A 257 2.88 15.76 10.02
CA SER A 257 3.57 14.47 10.05
C SER A 257 5.04 14.56 9.59
N LEU A 258 5.47 15.66 9.00
CA LEU A 258 6.86 15.95 8.66
C LEU A 258 7.58 16.82 9.72
N GLY A 259 6.87 17.26 10.75
CA GLY A 259 7.41 18.12 11.82
C GLY A 259 8.19 17.36 12.91
N PRO A 260 8.84 18.09 13.85
CA PRO A 260 9.71 17.49 14.88
C PRO A 260 9.03 16.50 15.81
N GLY A 261 7.71 16.60 16.00
CA GLY A 261 6.89 15.66 16.78
C GLY A 261 6.41 14.42 16.02
N SER A 262 6.76 14.26 14.75
CA SER A 262 6.25 13.24 13.87
C SER A 262 6.68 11.82 14.26
N PRO A 263 5.80 10.82 14.11
CA PRO A 263 6.17 9.40 14.22
C PRO A 263 7.08 8.95 13.06
N LEU A 264 7.20 9.72 11.97
CA LEU A 264 8.06 9.43 10.83
C LEU A 264 9.50 9.89 11.04
N LEU A 265 9.72 10.82 11.96
CA LEU A 265 11.06 11.37 12.22
C LEU A 265 12.10 10.29 12.59
N PRO A 266 11.84 9.32 13.48
CA PRO A 266 12.82 8.28 13.79
C PRO A 266 13.24 7.47 12.56
N VAL A 267 12.31 7.16 11.66
CA VAL A 267 12.61 6.41 10.43
C VAL A 267 13.42 7.26 9.45
N ALA A 268 13.09 8.54 9.31
CA ALA A 268 13.88 9.47 8.48
C ALA A 268 15.30 9.64 9.02
N VAL A 269 15.46 9.77 10.34
CA VAL A 269 16.78 9.88 11.00
C VAL A 269 17.58 8.59 10.84
N ARG A 270 16.96 7.42 11.03
CA ARG A 270 17.59 6.12 10.73
C ARG A 270 18.12 6.07 9.29
N THR A 271 17.30 6.51 8.34
CA THR A 271 17.67 6.53 6.92
C THR A 271 18.83 7.49 6.67
N LEU A 272 18.78 8.70 7.22
CA LEU A 272 19.84 9.69 7.10
C LEU A 272 21.19 9.17 7.63
N ILE A 273 21.18 8.67 8.85
CA ILE A 273 22.39 8.16 9.53
C ILE A 273 22.93 6.93 8.79
N GLY A 274 22.09 5.94 8.50
CA GLY A 274 22.55 4.71 7.87
C GLY A 274 23.03 4.90 6.43
N CYS A 275 22.37 5.73 5.64
CA CYS A 275 22.81 6.07 4.29
C CYS A 275 24.11 6.90 4.33
N GLY A 276 24.23 7.83 5.27
CA GLY A 276 25.46 8.60 5.47
C GLY A 276 26.64 7.71 5.87
N LEU A 277 26.45 6.87 6.91
CA LEU A 277 27.50 5.92 7.35
C LEU A 277 27.92 4.98 6.22
N ALA A 278 26.96 4.41 5.49
CA ALA A 278 27.25 3.51 4.37
C ALA A 278 28.06 4.21 3.29
N GLY A 279 27.66 5.41 2.88
CA GLY A 279 28.36 6.17 1.84
C GLY A 279 29.75 6.63 2.28
N TYR A 280 29.91 7.13 3.52
CA TYR A 280 31.20 7.56 4.04
C TYR A 280 32.18 6.39 4.26
N LEU A 281 31.69 5.23 4.75
CA LEU A 281 32.54 4.03 4.87
C LEU A 281 33.02 3.56 3.52
N CYS A 282 32.18 3.50 2.50
CA CYS A 282 32.59 3.15 1.14
C CYS A 282 33.62 4.17 0.59
N ALA A 283 33.37 5.46 0.79
CA ALA A 283 34.31 6.50 0.34
C ALA A 283 35.67 6.40 1.06
N ALA A 284 35.69 6.13 2.37
CA ALA A 284 36.91 5.98 3.16
C ALA A 284 37.72 4.73 2.78
N LEU A 285 37.04 3.66 2.36
CA LEU A 285 37.65 2.40 1.91
C LEU A 285 38.03 2.42 0.42
N GLY A 286 37.79 3.53 -0.29
CA GLY A 286 38.11 3.65 -1.72
C GLY A 286 37.21 2.78 -2.63
N VAL A 287 36.04 2.35 -2.17
CA VAL A 287 35.09 1.58 -3.00
C VAL A 287 34.52 2.50 -4.08
N GLY A 288 34.60 2.08 -5.33
CA GLY A 288 34.39 2.95 -6.49
C GLY A 288 32.96 3.51 -6.68
N ARG A 289 31.96 2.95 -6.00
CA ARG A 289 30.52 3.31 -6.22
C ARG A 289 29.73 3.49 -4.94
N PRO A 290 30.00 4.51 -4.09
CA PRO A 290 29.34 4.69 -2.78
C PRO A 290 27.81 4.76 -2.83
N TYR A 291 27.22 5.14 -3.98
CA TYR A 291 25.77 5.22 -4.16
C TYR A 291 25.07 3.87 -4.00
N TRP A 292 25.74 2.75 -4.32
CA TRP A 292 25.15 1.43 -4.11
C TRP A 292 24.99 1.09 -2.64
N ALA A 293 25.95 1.47 -1.80
CA ALA A 293 25.84 1.29 -0.35
C ALA A 293 24.72 2.17 0.24
N ILE A 294 24.59 3.43 -0.22
CA ILE A 294 23.49 4.32 0.15
C ILE A 294 22.14 3.68 -0.18
N VAL A 295 21.98 3.16 -1.41
CA VAL A 295 20.74 2.50 -1.85
C VAL A 295 20.48 1.22 -1.07
N THR A 296 21.53 0.45 -0.77
CA THR A 296 21.40 -0.76 0.05
C THR A 296 20.89 -0.40 1.44
N ALA A 297 21.54 0.53 2.14
CA ALA A 297 21.09 1.00 3.45
C ALA A 297 19.65 1.54 3.42
N ALA A 298 19.32 2.40 2.44
CA ALA A 298 17.98 2.96 2.29
C ALA A 298 16.90 1.89 2.13
N SER A 299 17.19 0.80 1.42
CA SER A 299 16.23 -0.26 1.12
C SER A 299 15.87 -1.17 2.29
N LEU A 300 16.64 -1.10 3.40
CA LEU A 300 16.47 -2.00 4.55
C LEU A 300 15.34 -1.58 5.49
N TYR A 301 15.14 -0.27 5.65
CA TYR A 301 14.28 0.27 6.70
C TYR A 301 12.82 -0.11 6.53
N GLN A 302 12.36 -0.96 7.45
CA GLN A 302 10.98 -1.41 7.59
C GLN A 302 10.31 -0.74 8.80
N ALA A 303 9.07 -1.13 9.08
CA ALA A 303 8.29 -0.58 10.18
C ALA A 303 8.94 -0.81 11.55
N ASN A 304 9.68 -1.92 11.72
CA ASN A 304 10.37 -2.28 12.96
C ASN A 304 11.73 -2.94 12.68
N ILE A 305 12.51 -3.18 13.75
CA ILE A 305 13.88 -3.69 13.65
C ILE A 305 13.93 -5.17 13.21
N THR A 306 13.00 -6.01 13.65
CA THR A 306 12.92 -7.42 13.24
C THR A 306 12.65 -7.57 11.74
N LEU A 307 11.70 -6.79 11.23
CA LEU A 307 11.44 -6.73 9.79
C LEU A 307 12.64 -6.16 9.02
N THR A 308 13.34 -5.17 9.60
CA THR A 308 14.56 -4.60 9.02
C THR A 308 15.67 -5.65 8.98
N TRP A 309 15.86 -6.46 10.03
CA TRP A 309 16.81 -7.57 10.05
C TRP A 309 16.53 -8.60 8.96
N ASN A 310 15.30 -9.08 8.90
CA ASN A 310 14.88 -10.03 7.85
C ASN A 310 15.09 -9.46 6.45
N ARG A 311 14.81 -8.16 6.28
CA ARG A 311 15.02 -7.46 5.02
C ARG A 311 16.51 -7.35 4.68
N THR A 312 17.35 -7.10 5.68
CA THR A 312 18.81 -7.06 5.55
C THR A 312 19.35 -8.39 5.05
N LEU A 313 18.99 -9.50 5.69
CA LEU A 313 19.37 -10.84 5.26
C LEU A 313 18.90 -11.16 3.84
N GLN A 314 17.62 -10.92 3.54
CA GLN A 314 17.07 -11.14 2.22
C GLN A 314 17.76 -10.31 1.14
N ARG A 315 18.08 -9.05 1.43
CA ARG A 315 18.78 -8.16 0.50
C ARG A 315 20.22 -8.60 0.26
N THR A 316 20.93 -8.91 1.33
CA THR A 316 22.35 -9.34 1.25
C THR A 316 22.46 -10.65 0.48
N LEU A 317 21.71 -11.67 0.87
CA LEU A 317 21.72 -12.97 0.18
C LEU A 317 21.27 -12.83 -1.28
N GLY A 318 20.18 -12.08 -1.52
CA GLY A 318 19.69 -11.87 -2.88
C GLY A 318 20.70 -11.12 -3.77
N ASN A 319 21.39 -10.12 -3.24
CA ASN A 319 22.43 -9.39 -3.99
C ASN A 319 23.66 -10.27 -4.26
N LEU A 320 24.14 -11.03 -3.27
CA LEU A 320 25.29 -11.94 -3.45
C LEU A 320 24.99 -13.01 -4.49
N LEU A 321 23.84 -13.67 -4.41
CA LEU A 321 23.42 -14.62 -5.43
C LEU A 321 23.22 -13.94 -6.80
N GLY A 322 22.67 -12.72 -6.83
CA GLY A 322 22.52 -11.93 -8.05
C GLY A 322 23.84 -11.58 -8.70
N VAL A 323 24.89 -11.33 -7.93
CA VAL A 323 26.26 -11.11 -8.45
C VAL A 323 26.80 -12.38 -9.11
N LEU A 324 26.55 -13.55 -8.54
CA LEU A 324 26.93 -14.83 -9.17
C LEU A 324 26.19 -15.04 -10.51
N VAL A 325 24.88 -14.74 -10.53
CA VAL A 325 24.08 -14.78 -11.76
C VAL A 325 24.61 -13.80 -12.80
N PHE A 326 24.97 -12.57 -12.38
CA PHE A 326 25.59 -11.58 -13.27
C PHE A 326 26.90 -12.12 -13.86
N ALA A 327 27.78 -12.68 -13.04
CA ALA A 327 29.05 -13.25 -13.51
C ALA A 327 28.86 -14.34 -14.57
N ALA A 328 27.83 -15.19 -14.37
CA ALA A 328 27.51 -16.26 -15.31
C ALA A 328 26.92 -15.74 -16.64
N VAL A 329 26.15 -14.66 -16.60
CA VAL A 329 25.44 -14.09 -17.78
C VAL A 329 26.30 -13.07 -18.53
N LEU A 330 27.30 -12.48 -17.88
CA LEU A 330 28.14 -11.41 -18.45
C LEU A 330 28.78 -11.79 -19.81
N PRO A 331 29.35 -12.99 -20.00
CA PRO A 331 29.92 -13.37 -21.29
C PRO A 331 28.86 -13.35 -22.40
N LEU A 332 27.66 -13.86 -22.12
CA LEU A 332 26.54 -13.85 -23.08
C LEU A 332 26.11 -12.41 -23.41
N SER A 333 26.01 -11.56 -22.43
CA SER A 333 25.58 -10.16 -22.63
C SER A 333 26.54 -9.34 -23.48
N ARG A 334 27.82 -9.72 -23.51
CA ARG A 334 28.87 -9.04 -24.28
C ARG A 334 29.02 -9.55 -25.73
N THR A 335 28.26 -10.57 -26.14
CA THR A 335 28.34 -11.12 -27.51
C THR A 335 27.81 -10.13 -28.54
N THR A 336 26.69 -9.49 -28.26
CA THR A 336 26.06 -8.49 -29.14
C THR A 336 25.32 -7.43 -28.30
N PRO A 337 25.15 -6.19 -28.82
CA PRO A 337 24.30 -5.20 -28.15
C PRO A 337 22.86 -5.67 -27.93
N LEU A 338 22.31 -6.48 -28.85
CA LEU A 338 20.98 -7.07 -28.71
C LEU A 338 20.92 -8.06 -27.54
N ALA A 339 21.96 -8.90 -27.35
CA ALA A 339 22.03 -9.82 -26.22
C ALA A 339 22.01 -9.09 -24.88
N LEU A 340 22.75 -7.96 -24.77
CA LEU A 340 22.72 -7.10 -23.59
C LEU A 340 21.32 -6.56 -23.29
N VAL A 341 20.63 -6.05 -24.32
CA VAL A 341 19.25 -5.55 -24.21
C VAL A 341 18.31 -6.66 -23.74
N LEU A 342 18.38 -7.85 -24.38
CA LEU A 342 17.52 -8.98 -24.04
C LEU A 342 17.77 -9.49 -22.62
N CYS A 343 19.01 -9.56 -22.18
CA CYS A 343 19.37 -9.92 -20.80
C CYS A 343 18.78 -8.90 -19.81
N CYS A 344 18.91 -7.59 -20.06
CA CYS A 344 18.31 -6.55 -19.21
C CYS A 344 16.78 -6.65 -19.14
N LEU A 345 16.13 -6.88 -20.27
CA LEU A 345 14.66 -7.06 -20.30
C LEU A 345 14.22 -8.32 -19.56
N PHE A 346 14.93 -9.43 -19.76
CA PHE A 346 14.66 -10.69 -19.05
C PHE A 346 14.77 -10.53 -17.53
N PHE A 347 15.89 -9.97 -17.03
CA PHE A 347 16.06 -9.77 -15.60
C PHE A 347 15.13 -8.69 -15.05
N GLY A 348 14.78 -7.66 -15.82
CA GLY A 348 13.77 -6.69 -15.44
C GLY A 348 12.39 -7.31 -15.27
N PHE A 349 11.97 -8.15 -16.22
CA PHE A 349 10.71 -8.90 -16.14
C PHE A 349 10.73 -9.90 -14.97
N ALA A 350 11.81 -10.66 -14.82
CA ALA A 350 11.99 -11.63 -13.72
C ALA A 350 11.95 -10.94 -12.36
N ALA A 351 12.60 -9.79 -12.21
CA ALA A 351 12.57 -8.99 -10.99
C ALA A 351 11.14 -8.59 -10.62
N GLU A 352 10.36 -8.09 -11.57
CA GLU A 352 8.98 -7.65 -11.34
C GLU A 352 8.05 -8.83 -11.02
N ALA A 353 8.21 -9.95 -11.70
CA ALA A 353 7.42 -11.16 -11.46
C ALA A 353 7.73 -11.81 -10.10
N LEU A 354 8.98 -11.78 -9.66
CA LEU A 354 9.43 -12.44 -8.44
C LEU A 354 9.29 -11.58 -7.18
N ILE A 355 9.47 -10.26 -7.27
CA ILE A 355 9.45 -9.36 -6.11
C ILE A 355 8.09 -9.36 -5.39
N THR A 356 7.01 -9.61 -6.12
CA THR A 356 5.66 -9.71 -5.57
C THR A 356 5.43 -11.01 -4.80
N ARG A 357 6.18 -12.06 -5.13
CA ARG A 357 6.12 -13.37 -4.47
C ARG A 357 7.10 -13.48 -3.32
N ASN A 358 8.33 -13.06 -3.56
CA ASN A 358 9.37 -13.13 -2.55
C ASN A 358 10.48 -12.10 -2.81
N TYR A 359 10.74 -11.24 -1.82
CA TYR A 359 11.66 -10.11 -1.97
C TYR A 359 13.10 -10.53 -2.30
N TRP A 360 13.62 -11.60 -1.67
CA TRP A 360 14.99 -12.04 -1.92
C TRP A 360 15.17 -12.53 -3.35
N LEU A 361 14.20 -13.27 -3.91
CA LEU A 361 14.21 -13.70 -5.32
C LEU A 361 14.18 -12.50 -6.28
N GLY A 362 13.36 -11.48 -5.96
CA GLY A 362 13.36 -10.22 -6.70
C GLY A 362 14.74 -9.55 -6.66
N SER A 363 15.43 -9.56 -5.51
CA SER A 363 16.78 -9.00 -5.38
C SER A 363 17.82 -9.76 -6.19
N VAL A 364 17.71 -11.10 -6.31
CA VAL A 364 18.56 -11.92 -7.18
C VAL A 364 18.45 -11.48 -8.65
N ALA A 365 17.26 -11.14 -9.12
CA ALA A 365 17.07 -10.70 -10.51
C ALA A 365 17.40 -9.20 -10.73
N VAL A 366 17.13 -8.35 -9.74
CA VAL A 366 17.45 -6.90 -9.83
C VAL A 366 18.95 -6.66 -9.93
N THR A 367 19.79 -7.44 -9.24
CA THR A 367 21.24 -7.21 -9.19
C THR A 367 21.90 -7.37 -10.56
N PRO A 368 21.75 -8.49 -11.30
CA PRO A 368 22.30 -8.58 -12.64
C PRO A 368 21.73 -7.54 -13.60
N MET A 369 20.43 -7.24 -13.54
CA MET A 369 19.84 -6.17 -14.35
C MET A 369 20.55 -4.84 -14.11
N ALA A 370 20.76 -4.47 -12.85
CA ALA A 370 21.37 -3.20 -12.49
C ALA A 370 22.85 -3.10 -12.89
N LEU A 371 23.59 -4.21 -12.83
CA LEU A 371 24.99 -4.28 -13.27
C LEU A 371 25.10 -4.29 -14.80
N LEU A 372 24.22 -5.01 -15.50
CA LEU A 372 24.18 -5.00 -16.97
C LEU A 372 23.84 -3.62 -17.54
N VAL A 373 23.02 -2.83 -16.84
CA VAL A 373 22.71 -1.45 -17.26
C VAL A 373 23.97 -0.58 -17.30
N LEU A 374 24.98 -0.83 -16.48
CA LEU A 374 26.24 -0.09 -16.50
C LEU A 374 27.06 -0.40 -17.77
N GLU A 375 26.93 -1.62 -18.30
CA GLU A 375 27.65 -2.06 -19.51
C GLU A 375 27.17 -1.33 -20.79
N PHE A 376 26.02 -0.65 -20.78
CA PHE A 376 25.58 0.17 -21.92
C PHE A 376 26.45 1.40 -22.16
N GLY A 377 27.14 1.91 -21.12
CA GLY A 377 28.01 3.07 -21.25
C GLY A 377 29.40 2.72 -21.79
N ALA A 378 29.99 1.70 -21.23
CA ALA A 378 31.27 1.10 -21.63
C ALA A 378 31.46 -0.24 -20.91
N PRO A 379 32.18 -1.20 -21.51
CA PRO A 379 32.56 -2.42 -20.82
C PRO A 379 33.44 -2.13 -19.61
N HIS A 380 33.08 -2.69 -18.44
CA HIS A 380 33.86 -2.56 -17.22
C HIS A 380 34.56 -3.89 -16.88
N PRO A 381 35.71 -3.85 -16.17
CA PRO A 381 36.33 -5.06 -15.65
C PRO A 381 35.35 -5.80 -14.72
N ALA A 382 35.09 -7.08 -15.03
CA ALA A 382 34.10 -7.86 -14.30
C ALA A 382 34.43 -7.95 -12.79
N GLY A 383 35.71 -8.10 -12.46
CA GLY A 383 36.18 -8.20 -11.07
C GLY A 383 35.87 -6.95 -10.25
N GLU A 384 36.05 -5.77 -10.84
CA GLU A 384 35.72 -4.48 -10.18
C GLU A 384 34.21 -4.35 -9.91
N LEU A 385 33.38 -4.63 -10.92
CA LEU A 385 31.92 -4.57 -10.75
C LEU A 385 31.42 -5.54 -9.68
N ILE A 386 31.96 -6.75 -9.67
CA ILE A 386 31.63 -7.80 -8.71
C ILE A 386 32.11 -7.40 -7.31
N GLY A 387 33.38 -7.02 -7.18
CA GLY A 387 33.98 -6.64 -5.91
C GLY A 387 33.30 -5.43 -5.28
N ASP A 388 33.13 -4.34 -6.04
CA ASP A 388 32.39 -3.16 -5.59
C ASP A 388 30.98 -3.54 -5.13
N ARG A 389 30.26 -4.36 -5.91
CA ARG A 389 28.89 -4.72 -5.57
C ARG A 389 28.76 -5.55 -4.30
N VAL A 390 29.70 -6.46 -4.06
CA VAL A 390 29.77 -7.25 -2.83
C VAL A 390 30.07 -6.34 -1.63
N LEU A 391 31.11 -5.52 -1.73
CA LEU A 391 31.51 -4.59 -0.65
C LEU A 391 30.41 -3.59 -0.33
N ASP A 392 29.85 -2.93 -1.33
CA ASP A 392 28.72 -1.99 -1.16
C ASP A 392 27.51 -2.64 -0.49
N THR A 393 27.22 -3.89 -0.85
CA THR A 393 26.11 -4.64 -0.25
C THR A 393 26.38 -4.91 1.22
N VAL A 394 27.57 -5.40 1.57
CA VAL A 394 27.91 -5.73 2.95
C VAL A 394 28.02 -4.47 3.80
N LEU A 395 28.74 -3.44 3.33
CA LEU A 395 28.90 -2.18 4.06
C LEU A 395 27.57 -1.45 4.23
N GLY A 396 26.77 -1.39 3.16
CA GLY A 396 25.43 -0.80 3.21
C GLY A 396 24.48 -1.54 4.14
N ALA A 397 24.54 -2.87 4.17
CA ALA A 397 23.74 -3.71 5.05
C ALA A 397 24.14 -3.54 6.51
N LEU A 398 25.43 -3.55 6.82
CA LEU A 398 25.96 -3.35 8.19
C LEU A 398 25.65 -1.95 8.70
N ALA A 399 25.98 -0.91 7.94
CA ALA A 399 25.72 0.47 8.33
C ALA A 399 24.22 0.76 8.50
N GLY A 400 23.41 0.28 7.56
CA GLY A 400 21.95 0.45 7.61
C GLY A 400 21.33 -0.26 8.81
N PHE A 401 21.74 -1.50 9.09
CA PHE A 401 21.24 -2.24 10.24
C PHE A 401 21.73 -1.62 11.56
N LEU A 402 22.98 -1.20 11.65
CA LEU A 402 23.52 -0.52 12.84
C LEU A 402 22.74 0.76 13.15
N ALA A 403 22.45 1.58 12.14
CA ALA A 403 21.63 2.77 12.31
C ALA A 403 20.20 2.43 12.77
N ALA A 404 19.62 1.32 12.29
CA ALA A 404 18.30 0.84 12.74
C ALA A 404 18.33 0.40 14.21
N ALA A 405 19.42 -0.23 14.66
CA ALA A 405 19.58 -0.67 16.03
C ALA A 405 19.83 0.50 17.00
N LEU A 406 20.62 1.49 16.60
CA LEU A 406 20.97 2.65 17.43
C LEU A 406 19.82 3.65 17.55
N VAL A 407 19.08 3.91 16.47
CA VAL A 407 17.96 4.85 16.48
C VAL A 407 16.66 4.11 16.78
N THR A 408 16.35 3.93 18.05
CA THR A 408 15.17 3.21 18.53
C THR A 408 13.88 4.00 18.30
N ASN A 409 12.83 3.34 17.83
CA ASN A 409 11.51 3.96 17.67
C ASN A 409 10.68 3.86 18.96
N ARG A 410 11.07 4.58 20.00
CA ARG A 410 10.35 4.63 21.29
C ARG A 410 8.87 5.08 21.18
N ARG A 411 8.48 5.66 20.05
CA ARG A 411 7.11 6.13 19.80
C ARG A 411 6.16 5.03 19.29
N ALA A 412 6.69 3.82 19.02
CA ALA A 412 5.85 2.71 18.57
C ALA A 412 4.88 2.25 19.66
N ALA A 413 5.30 2.21 20.94
CA ALA A 413 4.41 1.89 22.06
C ALA A 413 3.25 2.88 22.19
N GLY A 414 3.51 4.18 22.14
CA GLY A 414 2.45 5.20 22.16
C GLY A 414 1.50 5.17 20.94
N ARG A 415 1.84 4.44 19.87
CA ARG A 415 0.90 4.16 18.76
C ARG A 415 -0.07 3.07 19.12
N VAL A 416 0.38 2.03 19.83
CA VAL A 416 -0.49 0.93 20.31
C VAL A 416 -1.52 1.47 21.30
N GLU A 417 -1.09 2.27 22.28
CA GLU A 417 -1.99 2.91 23.25
C GLU A 417 -3.07 3.74 22.55
N ARG A 418 -2.67 4.63 21.63
CA ARG A 418 -3.62 5.43 20.85
C ARG A 418 -4.55 4.59 19.97
N ALA A 419 -4.07 3.50 19.41
CA ALA A 419 -4.89 2.59 18.61
C ALA A 419 -5.88 1.81 19.50
N LEU A 420 -5.49 1.42 20.72
CA LEU A 420 -6.39 0.83 21.72
C LEU A 420 -7.51 1.79 22.09
N GLU A 421 -7.17 3.06 22.43
CA GLU A 421 -8.16 4.11 22.73
C GLU A 421 -9.11 4.36 21.55
N ALA A 422 -8.58 4.45 20.32
CA ALA A 422 -9.38 4.65 19.11
C ALA A 422 -10.33 3.47 18.88
N THR A 423 -9.86 2.24 19.12
CA THR A 423 -10.67 1.01 18.98
C THR A 423 -11.75 0.95 20.06
N ALA A 424 -11.46 1.28 21.30
CA ALA A 424 -12.45 1.36 22.37
C ALA A 424 -13.54 2.38 22.06
N LYS A 425 -13.17 3.57 21.59
CA LYS A 425 -14.10 4.61 21.16
C LYS A 425 -14.96 4.18 19.99
N ALA A 426 -14.37 3.57 18.97
CA ALA A 426 -15.09 3.08 17.78
C ALA A 426 -16.06 1.95 18.15
N ARG A 427 -15.68 1.08 19.10
CA ARG A 427 -16.56 0.02 19.63
C ARG A 427 -17.77 0.60 20.34
N THR A 428 -17.56 1.53 21.25
CA THR A 428 -18.67 2.20 21.99
C THR A 428 -19.61 2.91 21.02
N GLU A 429 -19.10 3.54 19.97
CA GLU A 429 -19.94 4.18 18.96
C GLU A 429 -20.72 3.15 18.12
N ALA A 430 -20.12 2.00 17.78
CA ALA A 430 -20.81 0.91 17.09
C ALA A 430 -21.95 0.31 17.95
N GLU A 431 -21.72 0.16 19.25
CA GLU A 431 -22.74 -0.29 20.22
C GLU A 431 -23.90 0.71 20.32
N ARG A 432 -23.60 2.01 20.42
CA ARG A 432 -24.64 3.08 20.43
C ARG A 432 -25.41 3.15 19.11
N ALA A 433 -24.72 2.92 17.99
CA ALA A 433 -25.32 2.95 16.68
C ALA A 433 -26.24 1.75 16.39
N ALA A 434 -26.25 0.71 17.22
CA ALA A 434 -27.08 -0.48 17.03
C ALA A 434 -28.60 -0.18 16.93
N GLY A 435 -29.06 0.85 17.65
CA GLY A 435 -30.45 1.32 17.61
C GLY A 435 -30.72 2.45 16.60
N ARG A 436 -29.71 2.90 15.86
CA ARG A 436 -29.81 4.02 14.92
C ARG A 436 -30.18 3.57 13.49
N PRO A 437 -30.47 4.51 12.57
CA PRO A 437 -30.74 4.18 11.16
C PRO A 437 -29.64 3.33 10.52
N PRO A 438 -29.98 2.49 9.54
CA PRO A 438 -29.03 1.55 8.91
C PRO A 438 -27.74 2.21 8.39
N ALA A 439 -27.82 3.44 7.87
CA ALA A 439 -26.68 4.20 7.40
C ALA A 439 -25.65 4.50 8.50
N GLU A 440 -26.11 4.88 9.69
CA GLU A 440 -25.26 5.20 10.83
C GLU A 440 -24.63 3.93 11.39
N ARG A 441 -25.41 2.85 11.50
CA ARG A 441 -24.89 1.53 11.91
C ARG A 441 -23.77 1.04 10.98
N ALA A 442 -24.02 1.05 9.68
CA ALA A 442 -23.05 0.61 8.70
C ALA A 442 -21.75 1.47 8.75
N ARG A 443 -21.90 2.79 8.94
CA ARG A 443 -20.76 3.70 9.11
C ARG A 443 -19.97 3.39 10.38
N ALA A 444 -20.63 3.18 11.51
CA ALA A 444 -20.00 2.88 12.78
C ALA A 444 -19.26 1.53 12.74
N ARG A 445 -19.87 0.50 12.12
CA ARG A 445 -19.23 -0.81 11.89
C ARG A 445 -17.97 -0.69 11.03
N ARG A 446 -18.01 0.06 9.92
CA ARG A 446 -16.83 0.29 9.09
C ARG A 446 -15.74 1.05 9.82
N ALA A 447 -16.10 2.02 10.68
CA ALA A 447 -15.13 2.73 11.53
C ALA A 447 -14.46 1.78 12.55
N LEU A 448 -15.24 0.89 13.17
CA LEU A 448 -14.70 -0.13 14.08
C LEU A 448 -13.77 -1.11 13.35
N THR A 449 -14.17 -1.60 12.17
CA THR A 449 -13.30 -2.47 11.35
C THR A 449 -11.98 -1.77 11.00
N ALA A 450 -12.04 -0.50 10.62
CA ALA A 450 -10.84 0.29 10.32
C ALA A 450 -9.92 0.44 11.55
N SER A 451 -10.48 0.70 12.73
CA SER A 451 -9.69 0.83 13.97
C SER A 451 -9.06 -0.49 14.41
N LEU A 452 -9.73 -1.62 14.22
CA LEU A 452 -9.19 -2.95 14.50
C LEU A 452 -8.00 -3.28 13.57
N VAL A 453 -8.11 -2.94 12.28
CA VAL A 453 -6.98 -3.09 11.34
C VAL A 453 -5.80 -2.22 11.77
N GLU A 454 -6.04 -0.95 12.13
CA GLU A 454 -4.99 -0.03 12.59
C GLU A 454 -4.35 -0.49 13.92
N LEU A 455 -5.14 -1.03 14.86
CA LEU A 455 -4.65 -1.61 16.11
C LEU A 455 -3.69 -2.78 15.83
N ARG A 456 -4.08 -3.67 14.91
CA ARG A 456 -3.24 -4.81 14.55
C ARG A 456 -1.93 -4.37 13.88
N GLU A 457 -1.99 -3.44 12.94
CA GLU A 457 -0.80 -2.86 12.30
C GLU A 457 0.14 -2.20 13.32
N ALA A 458 -0.42 -1.47 14.29
CA ALA A 458 0.36 -0.85 15.36
C ALA A 458 1.02 -1.89 16.27
N ALA A 459 0.29 -2.94 16.66
CA ALA A 459 0.78 -4.03 17.49
C ALA A 459 1.88 -4.83 16.78
N ASP A 460 1.67 -5.23 15.52
CA ASP A 460 2.66 -5.96 14.73
C ASP A 460 3.94 -5.13 14.51
N THR A 461 3.80 -3.81 14.35
CA THR A 461 4.95 -2.91 14.28
C THR A 461 5.72 -2.89 15.59
N ALA A 462 5.02 -2.83 16.71
CA ALA A 462 5.62 -2.69 18.02
C ALA A 462 6.29 -4.01 18.50
N VAL A 463 5.67 -5.18 18.26
CA VAL A 463 6.25 -6.50 18.61
C VAL A 463 7.65 -6.70 17.99
N GLY A 464 7.91 -6.12 16.83
CA GLY A 464 9.21 -6.27 16.16
C GLY A 464 10.30 -5.30 16.60
N GLU A 465 10.08 -4.40 17.56
CA GLU A 465 11.11 -3.50 18.07
C GLU A 465 11.84 -4.14 19.28
N TRP A 466 13.15 -4.33 19.20
CA TRP A 466 13.93 -5.11 20.18
C TRP A 466 14.07 -4.48 21.58
N TRP A 467 13.91 -3.17 21.68
CA TRP A 467 14.20 -2.41 22.90
C TRP A 467 12.95 -1.81 23.56
N GLN A 468 11.77 -2.39 23.29
CA GLN A 468 10.53 -1.89 23.86
C GLN A 468 10.17 -2.55 25.19
N ARG A 469 9.45 -1.75 26.03
CA ARG A 469 8.71 -2.28 27.17
C ARG A 469 7.75 -3.38 26.70
N ALA A 470 7.48 -4.34 27.58
CA ALA A 470 6.50 -5.39 27.33
C ALA A 470 5.21 -4.77 26.74
N LEU A 471 4.85 -5.20 25.55
CA LEU A 471 3.60 -4.78 24.93
C LEU A 471 2.43 -5.33 25.75
N PRO A 472 1.32 -4.58 25.84
CA PRO A 472 0.10 -5.06 26.46
C PRO A 472 -0.62 -6.05 25.52
N GLU A 473 0.03 -7.20 25.21
CA GLU A 473 -0.51 -8.20 24.27
C GLU A 473 -1.89 -8.68 24.69
N GLN A 474 -2.10 -8.87 25.99
CA GLN A 474 -3.40 -9.28 26.53
C GLN A 474 -4.48 -8.23 26.29
N GLU A 475 -4.15 -6.93 26.44
CA GLU A 475 -5.09 -5.84 26.18
C GLU A 475 -5.42 -5.72 24.68
N VAL A 476 -4.44 -5.88 23.80
CA VAL A 476 -4.64 -5.89 22.36
C VAL A 476 -5.55 -7.06 21.95
N LEU A 477 -5.28 -8.27 22.44
CA LEU A 477 -6.11 -9.44 22.19
C LEU A 477 -7.53 -9.27 22.71
N ALA A 478 -7.68 -8.74 23.92
CA ALA A 478 -8.99 -8.47 24.53
C ALA A 478 -9.77 -7.42 23.72
N ALA A 479 -9.11 -6.35 23.26
CA ALA A 479 -9.72 -5.32 22.43
C ALA A 479 -10.15 -5.86 21.06
N GLU A 480 -9.30 -6.67 20.40
CA GLU A 480 -9.64 -7.36 19.14
C GLU A 480 -10.87 -8.26 19.33
N GLN A 481 -10.87 -9.13 20.34
CA GLN A 481 -12.00 -10.03 20.61
C GLN A 481 -13.29 -9.27 20.95
N ALA A 482 -13.20 -8.21 21.74
CA ALA A 482 -14.36 -7.38 22.08
C ALA A 482 -14.89 -6.65 20.84
N GLY A 483 -14.01 -6.11 20.00
CA GLY A 483 -14.39 -5.45 18.74
C GLY A 483 -15.08 -6.41 17.77
N HIS A 484 -14.55 -7.61 17.60
CA HIS A 484 -15.15 -8.62 16.72
C HIS A 484 -16.51 -9.11 17.25
N ARG A 485 -16.66 -9.30 18.57
CA ARG A 485 -17.98 -9.60 19.18
C ARG A 485 -18.99 -8.49 18.91
N THR A 486 -18.58 -7.22 19.03
CA THR A 486 -19.46 -6.08 18.74
C THR A 486 -19.87 -6.05 17.26
N LEU A 487 -18.94 -6.31 16.33
CA LEU A 487 -19.25 -6.41 14.90
C LEU A 487 -20.26 -7.52 14.62
N THR A 488 -20.13 -8.69 15.22
CA THR A 488 -21.07 -9.81 15.09
C THR A 488 -22.45 -9.45 15.67
N ALA A 489 -22.50 -8.93 16.89
CA ALA A 489 -23.74 -8.56 17.56
C ALA A 489 -24.51 -7.45 16.83
N THR A 490 -23.80 -6.49 16.23
CA THR A 490 -24.43 -5.39 15.46
C THR A 490 -24.87 -5.82 14.06
N ALA A 491 -24.33 -6.92 13.52
CA ALA A 491 -24.77 -7.50 12.25
C ALA A 491 -26.08 -8.26 12.41
N GLN A 492 -26.27 -8.98 13.52
CA GLN A 492 -27.42 -9.87 13.77
C GLN A 492 -28.70 -9.14 14.24
N ARG A 493 -28.60 -7.88 14.71
CA ARG A 493 -29.78 -7.13 15.16
C ARG A 493 -30.57 -6.61 13.95
N PRO A 494 -31.84 -7.10 13.72
CA PRO A 494 -32.73 -6.44 12.78
C PRO A 494 -32.95 -5.00 13.26
N GLY A 495 -32.86 -4.04 12.33
CA GLY A 495 -33.22 -2.66 12.63
C GLY A 495 -34.66 -2.59 13.14
N PRO A 496 -35.06 -1.54 13.90
CA PRO A 496 -36.45 -1.35 14.22
C PRO A 496 -37.23 -1.40 12.92
N ALA A 497 -38.18 -2.34 12.84
CA ALA A 497 -39.09 -2.44 11.71
C ALA A 497 -39.62 -1.02 11.45
N ALA A 498 -39.46 -0.55 10.21
CA ALA A 498 -40.09 0.71 9.81
C ALA A 498 -41.56 0.56 10.22
N ARG A 499 -42.03 1.36 11.18
CA ARG A 499 -43.43 1.40 11.53
C ARG A 499 -44.15 1.59 10.21
N ALA A 500 -44.94 0.57 9.83
CA ALA A 500 -45.88 0.70 8.73
C ALA A 500 -46.69 2.00 9.00
N PRO A 501 -46.87 2.85 7.99
CA PRO A 501 -47.72 4.04 8.18
C PRO A 501 -49.05 3.53 8.71
N GLU A 502 -49.44 3.97 9.92
CA GLU A 502 -50.75 3.70 10.46
C GLU A 502 -51.75 4.08 9.37
N THR A 503 -52.40 3.08 8.79
CA THR A 503 -53.54 3.28 7.93
C THR A 503 -54.56 4.01 8.78
N ARG A 504 -54.70 5.33 8.52
CA ARG A 504 -55.81 6.13 9.04
C ARG A 504 -57.08 5.30 8.78
N ARG A 505 -57.64 4.72 9.85
CA ARG A 505 -58.98 4.15 9.82
C ARG A 505 -59.89 5.25 9.29
N GLY A 506 -60.47 4.97 8.12
CA GLY A 506 -61.39 5.85 7.46
C GLY A 506 -62.52 6.24 8.42
N THR A 507 -62.70 7.53 8.57
CA THR A 507 -63.94 8.12 9.07
C THR A 507 -65.08 7.59 8.19
N THR A 508 -65.92 6.73 8.76
CA THR A 508 -67.20 6.32 8.18
C THR A 508 -68.07 7.57 8.02
N VAL A 509 -68.29 7.97 6.79
CA VAL A 509 -69.28 8.95 6.42
C VAL A 509 -70.65 8.25 6.54
N PRO A 510 -71.64 8.76 7.31
CA PRO A 510 -73.00 8.17 7.35
C PRO A 510 -73.68 8.41 6.01
N ALA A 511 -74.30 7.37 5.48
CA ALA A 511 -75.17 7.41 4.28
C ALA A 511 -76.37 8.32 4.46
N PRO A 512 -76.81 9.09 3.44
CA PRO A 512 -77.98 9.87 3.49
C PRO A 512 -79.21 8.95 3.42
N SER A 513 -80.15 9.10 4.38
CA SER A 513 -81.47 8.49 4.40
C SER A 513 -82.33 8.96 3.22
N ILE A 514 -82.73 8.07 2.31
CA ILE A 514 -83.77 8.33 1.30
C ILE A 514 -85.11 8.16 2.00
N GLY A 515 -85.79 9.30 2.26
CA GLY A 515 -87.16 9.36 2.66
C GLY A 515 -88.09 9.02 1.46
N ALA A 516 -88.95 8.08 1.65
CA ALA A 516 -90.07 7.83 0.77
C ALA A 516 -91.15 8.92 0.98
N GLU A 517 -91.47 9.58 -0.10
CA GLU A 517 -92.83 9.94 -0.52
C GLU A 517 -92.78 10.38 -1.98
#